data_deda74a0acdf5e775f223a1f95184d21
#
_entry.id   deda74a0acdf5e775f223a1f95184d21
#
_cell.length_a   1.000
_cell.length_b   1.000
_cell.length_c   1.000
_cell.angle_alpha   90.00
_cell.angle_beta   90.00
_cell.angle_gamma   90.00
#
_symmetry.space_group_name_H-M   'P 1'
#
loop_
_entity.id
_entity.type
_entity.pdbx_description
1 polymer ?
#
loop_
_entity_poly.entity_id
_entity_poly.type
_entity_poly.pdbx_seq_one_letter_code
_entity_poly.pdbx_strand_id
1 'polypeptide(L)'
;MVINGARAVLEGLKKEGVDLVFGYPGGAVLTLYDELYKMKFPHILTKHEQGAVHGADGYARASGKVGVVFATSGPGATNLVTGIATANMDSIPLVCFTGQVGNPYIGRDSFQEADVSGITCPITKYNYLVKRAEELPRVIREAFFIARTGRPGPVVVDIAKDVFAAEFDYEYPEKIHLR
;
A
#
# COMPACT_ATOMS: atom_id res chain seq x y z
N MET A 1 1.65 4.80 -21.71
CA MET A 1 2.95 4.12 -21.52
C MET A 1 2.69 2.77 -20.89
N VAL A 2 3.04 1.67 -21.57
CA VAL A 2 2.83 0.31 -21.02
C VAL A 2 3.86 0.02 -19.93
N ILE A 3 3.37 -0.31 -18.72
CA ILE A 3 4.18 -0.69 -17.56
C ILE A 3 3.47 -1.75 -16.74
N ASN A 4 4.21 -2.46 -15.89
CA ASN A 4 3.60 -3.41 -14.98
C ASN A 4 3.00 -2.72 -13.73
N GLY A 5 2.12 -3.44 -13.01
CA GLY A 5 1.45 -2.90 -11.83
C GLY A 5 2.40 -2.46 -10.70
N ALA A 6 3.52 -3.16 -10.53
CA ALA A 6 4.52 -2.79 -9.53
C ALA A 6 5.15 -1.42 -9.86
N ARG A 7 5.51 -1.20 -11.13
CA ARG A 7 6.00 0.09 -11.61
C ARG A 7 4.94 1.18 -11.47
N ALA A 8 3.68 0.85 -11.77
CA ALA A 8 2.57 1.78 -11.64
C ALA A 8 2.38 2.27 -10.20
N VAL A 9 2.55 1.38 -9.20
CA VAL A 9 2.54 1.79 -7.78
C VAL A 9 3.60 2.84 -7.53
N LEU A 10 4.85 2.60 -7.91
CA LEU A 10 5.96 3.52 -7.63
C LEU A 10 5.84 4.85 -8.41
N GLU A 11 5.38 4.82 -9.66
CA GLU A 11 5.11 6.06 -10.42
C GLU A 11 3.95 6.85 -9.79
N GLY A 12 2.91 6.17 -9.29
CA GLY A 12 1.83 6.79 -8.53
C GLY A 12 2.33 7.45 -7.24
N LEU A 13 3.22 6.78 -6.48
CA LEU A 13 3.84 7.36 -5.29
C LEU A 13 4.62 8.64 -5.59
N LYS A 14 5.38 8.66 -6.71
CA LYS A 14 6.07 9.89 -7.15
C LYS A 14 5.08 11.02 -7.45
N LYS A 15 3.95 10.72 -8.11
CA LYS A 15 2.88 11.70 -8.39
C LYS A 15 2.24 12.26 -7.13
N GLU A 16 2.18 11.46 -6.05
CA GLU A 16 1.69 11.88 -4.73
C GLU A 16 2.75 12.55 -3.85
N GLY A 17 3.98 12.73 -4.36
CA GLY A 17 5.06 13.42 -3.66
C GLY A 17 5.74 12.58 -2.57
N VAL A 18 5.63 11.27 -2.66
CA VAL A 18 6.31 10.34 -1.74
C VAL A 18 7.80 10.28 -2.07
N ASP A 19 8.64 10.52 -1.09
CA ASP A 19 10.09 10.53 -1.20
C ASP A 19 10.76 9.41 -0.38
N LEU A 20 10.00 8.69 0.44
CA LEU A 20 10.51 7.61 1.27
C LEU A 20 9.41 6.58 1.55
N VAL A 21 9.76 5.31 1.46
CA VAL A 21 8.89 4.21 1.88
C VAL A 21 9.58 3.34 2.93
N PHE A 22 8.81 2.70 3.79
CA PHE A 22 9.28 1.73 4.79
C PHE A 22 8.72 0.37 4.42
N GLY A 23 9.41 -0.71 4.80
CA GLY A 23 8.80 -2.02 4.54
C GLY A 23 9.72 -3.20 4.79
N TYR A 24 9.11 -4.37 4.60
CA TYR A 24 9.78 -5.66 4.64
C TYR A 24 9.30 -6.53 3.46
N PRO A 25 10.22 -7.08 2.65
CA PRO A 25 9.87 -7.88 1.48
C PRO A 25 9.28 -9.25 1.86
N GLY A 26 8.51 -9.81 0.94
CA GLY A 26 8.00 -11.17 1.03
C GLY A 26 7.38 -11.61 -0.29
N GLY A 27 6.98 -12.87 -0.38
CA GLY A 27 6.64 -13.54 -1.63
C GLY A 27 5.59 -12.87 -2.51
N ALA A 28 4.62 -12.17 -1.92
CA ALA A 28 3.56 -11.51 -2.66
C ALA A 28 3.98 -10.15 -3.25
N VAL A 29 5.07 -9.53 -2.74
CA VAL A 29 5.53 -8.19 -3.15
C VAL A 29 6.91 -8.19 -3.81
N LEU A 30 7.44 -9.35 -4.21
CA LEU A 30 8.77 -9.42 -4.83
C LEU A 30 8.88 -8.57 -6.09
N THR A 31 7.86 -8.58 -6.95
CA THR A 31 7.84 -7.75 -8.16
C THR A 31 7.87 -6.25 -7.82
N LEU A 32 7.19 -5.84 -6.75
CA LEU A 32 7.23 -4.45 -6.28
C LEU A 32 8.63 -4.06 -5.78
N TYR A 33 9.29 -4.94 -5.03
CA TYR A 33 10.64 -4.71 -4.54
C TYR A 33 11.69 -4.73 -5.66
N ASP A 34 11.50 -5.54 -6.70
CA ASP A 34 12.35 -5.54 -7.91
C ASP A 34 12.26 -4.19 -8.64
N GLU A 35 11.06 -3.68 -8.86
CA GLU A 35 10.87 -2.35 -9.46
C GLU A 35 11.39 -1.21 -8.55
N LEU A 36 11.22 -1.33 -7.24
CA LEU A 36 11.76 -0.37 -6.26
C LEU A 36 13.29 -0.29 -6.37
N TYR A 37 13.97 -1.44 -6.49
CA TYR A 37 15.42 -1.50 -6.70
C TYR A 37 15.83 -0.89 -8.04
N LYS A 38 15.17 -1.25 -9.15
CA LYS A 38 15.44 -0.71 -10.49
C LYS A 38 15.27 0.81 -10.54
N MET A 39 14.24 1.32 -9.88
CA MET A 39 13.94 2.76 -9.83
C MET A 39 14.82 3.52 -8.83
N LYS A 40 15.59 2.82 -8.01
CA LYS A 40 16.35 3.40 -6.88
C LYS A 40 15.46 4.26 -5.98
N PHE A 41 14.23 3.82 -5.78
CA PHE A 41 13.29 4.54 -4.94
C PHE A 41 13.74 4.49 -3.47
N PRO A 42 13.80 5.60 -2.74
CA PRO A 42 14.27 5.60 -1.35
C PRO A 42 13.42 4.69 -0.47
N HIS A 43 14.08 3.76 0.21
CA HIS A 43 13.43 2.74 1.01
C HIS A 43 14.23 2.45 2.29
N ILE A 44 13.53 2.35 3.41
CA ILE A 44 14.08 1.84 4.67
C ILE A 44 13.60 0.41 4.88
N LEU A 45 14.54 -0.53 4.75
CA LEU A 45 14.30 -1.93 5.08
C LEU A 45 14.27 -2.09 6.60
N THR A 46 13.16 -2.57 7.13
CA THR A 46 13.03 -2.92 8.55
C THR A 46 13.22 -4.42 8.76
N LYS A 47 13.34 -4.86 9.99
CA LYS A 47 13.43 -6.29 10.32
C LYS A 47 12.08 -6.91 10.69
N HIS A 48 11.04 -6.08 10.76
CA HIS A 48 9.68 -6.50 11.07
C HIS A 48 8.69 -5.44 10.54
N GLU A 49 7.55 -5.85 10.04
CA GLU A 49 6.57 -4.94 9.43
C GLU A 49 5.97 -3.96 10.45
N GLN A 50 5.84 -4.37 11.71
CA GLN A 50 5.43 -3.45 12.78
C GLN A 50 6.42 -2.29 12.93
N GLY A 51 7.72 -2.56 12.83
CA GLY A 51 8.73 -1.50 12.80
C GLY A 51 8.59 -0.59 11.57
N ALA A 52 8.21 -1.15 10.41
CA ALA A 52 7.99 -0.37 9.20
C ALA A 52 6.80 0.59 9.34
N VAL A 53 5.66 0.11 9.83
CA VAL A 53 4.47 0.96 9.98
C VAL A 53 4.67 2.04 11.05
N HIS A 54 5.34 1.73 12.16
CA HIS A 54 5.69 2.75 13.16
C HIS A 54 6.73 3.75 12.63
N GLY A 55 7.67 3.30 11.78
CA GLY A 55 8.59 4.19 11.08
C GLY A 55 7.86 5.16 10.14
N ALA A 56 6.91 4.65 9.35
CA ALA A 56 6.06 5.48 8.48
C ALA A 56 5.18 6.45 9.27
N ASP A 57 4.62 6.02 10.42
CA ASP A 57 3.85 6.87 11.32
C ASP A 57 4.71 8.00 11.90
N GLY A 58 5.89 7.68 12.42
CA GLY A 58 6.84 8.68 12.93
C GLY A 58 7.30 9.65 11.85
N TYR A 59 7.54 9.16 10.63
CA TYR A 59 7.86 10.00 9.48
C TYR A 59 6.72 10.96 9.13
N ALA A 60 5.48 10.48 9.11
CA ALA A 60 4.32 11.33 8.83
C ALA A 60 4.16 12.44 9.86
N ARG A 61 4.34 12.13 11.16
CA ARG A 61 4.30 13.12 12.26
C ARG A 61 5.38 14.18 12.11
N ALA A 62 6.60 13.78 11.79
CA ALA A 62 7.74 14.68 11.73
C ALA A 62 7.77 15.53 10.46
N SER A 63 7.33 14.98 9.32
CA SER A 63 7.43 15.65 8.02
C SER A 63 6.14 16.37 7.57
N GLY A 64 4.99 16.02 8.15
CA GLY A 64 3.68 16.47 7.66
C GLY A 64 3.22 15.80 6.35
N LYS A 65 3.97 14.79 5.86
CA LYS A 65 3.64 14.03 4.65
C LYS A 65 2.84 12.77 5.00
N VAL A 66 2.30 12.11 3.99
CA VAL A 66 1.70 10.78 4.16
C VAL A 66 2.80 9.74 4.33
N GLY A 67 2.75 8.97 5.40
CA GLY A 67 3.64 7.84 5.60
C GLY A 67 3.25 6.66 4.71
N VAL A 68 4.24 5.97 4.13
CA VAL A 68 3.99 4.84 3.21
C VAL A 68 4.74 3.61 3.69
N VAL A 69 4.04 2.48 3.73
CA VAL A 69 4.61 1.19 4.13
C VAL A 69 4.24 0.09 3.14
N PHE A 70 5.19 -0.81 2.89
CA PHE A 70 5.01 -2.02 2.09
C PHE A 70 5.14 -3.27 2.97
N ALA A 71 4.20 -4.22 2.82
CA ALA A 71 4.25 -5.51 3.47
C ALA A 71 3.75 -6.62 2.53
N THR A 72 4.19 -7.84 2.77
CA THR A 72 3.68 -9.01 2.04
C THR A 72 2.31 -9.45 2.56
N SER A 73 1.74 -10.48 1.95
CA SER A 73 0.45 -11.07 2.31
C SER A 73 0.47 -11.73 3.70
N GLY A 74 -0.71 -12.05 4.20
CA GLY A 74 -0.90 -12.84 5.42
C GLY A 74 -0.18 -12.25 6.62
N PRO A 75 0.83 -12.96 7.17
CA PRO A 75 1.54 -12.51 8.38
C PRO A 75 2.21 -11.14 8.22
N GLY A 76 2.67 -10.77 7.02
CA GLY A 76 3.24 -9.46 6.78
C GLY A 76 2.20 -8.35 6.91
N ALA A 77 1.05 -8.52 6.30
CA ALA A 77 -0.05 -7.56 6.39
C ALA A 77 -0.62 -7.46 7.82
N THR A 78 -0.80 -8.59 8.51
CA THR A 78 -1.32 -8.61 9.88
C THR A 78 -0.35 -7.98 10.89
N ASN A 79 0.96 -8.02 10.64
CA ASN A 79 1.96 -7.33 11.47
C ASN A 79 1.87 -5.80 11.39
N LEU A 80 1.12 -5.23 10.44
CA LEU A 80 0.88 -3.77 10.38
C LEU A 80 -0.23 -3.30 11.33
N VAL A 81 -1.09 -4.19 11.82
CA VAL A 81 -2.34 -3.87 12.53
C VAL A 81 -2.13 -2.90 13.70
N THR A 82 -1.13 -3.14 14.54
CA THR A 82 -0.84 -2.26 15.68
C THR A 82 -0.52 -0.83 15.24
N GLY A 83 0.34 -0.66 14.24
CA GLY A 83 0.69 0.67 13.76
C GLY A 83 -0.45 1.37 13.01
N ILE A 84 -1.26 0.61 12.25
CA ILE A 84 -2.47 1.13 11.61
C ILE A 84 -3.46 1.63 12.67
N ALA A 85 -3.71 0.84 13.73
CA ALA A 85 -4.58 1.24 14.84
C ALA A 85 -4.08 2.50 15.54
N THR A 86 -2.77 2.59 15.81
CA THR A 86 -2.13 3.78 16.39
C THR A 86 -2.35 5.01 15.53
N ALA A 87 -2.07 4.91 14.23
CA ALA A 87 -2.27 6.00 13.28
C ALA A 87 -3.74 6.45 13.18
N ASN A 88 -4.68 5.50 13.24
CA ASN A 88 -6.11 5.80 13.23
C ASN A 88 -6.53 6.59 14.47
N MET A 89 -6.07 6.18 15.64
CA MET A 89 -6.40 6.88 16.91
C MET A 89 -5.83 8.29 16.94
N ASP A 90 -4.60 8.46 16.46
CA ASP A 90 -3.88 9.74 16.50
C ASP A 90 -4.09 10.62 15.25
N SER A 91 -4.93 10.18 14.31
CA SER A 91 -5.24 10.92 13.08
C SER A 91 -4.01 11.15 12.20
N ILE A 92 -3.16 10.14 12.04
CA ILE A 92 -1.95 10.20 11.22
C ILE A 92 -2.21 9.64 9.83
N PRO A 93 -1.94 10.41 8.75
CA PRO A 93 -2.17 9.93 7.39
C PRO A 93 -1.14 8.88 6.99
N LEU A 94 -1.58 7.66 6.76
CA LEU A 94 -0.78 6.54 6.25
C LEU A 94 -1.44 5.93 5.02
N VAL A 95 -0.62 5.43 4.09
CA VAL A 95 -1.06 4.50 3.04
C VAL A 95 -0.24 3.23 3.14
N CYS A 96 -0.90 2.13 3.47
CA CYS A 96 -0.29 0.83 3.63
C CYS A 96 -0.58 -0.02 2.38
N PHE A 97 0.45 -0.36 1.63
CA PHE A 97 0.34 -1.28 0.49
C PHE A 97 0.70 -2.68 0.97
N THR A 98 -0.24 -3.59 0.88
CA THR A 98 -0.04 -5.00 1.19
C THR A 98 -0.14 -5.84 -0.08
N GLY A 99 0.68 -6.88 -0.15
CA GLY A 99 0.46 -7.90 -1.16
C GLY A 99 -0.61 -8.88 -0.69
N GLN A 100 -1.40 -9.39 -1.63
CA GLN A 100 -2.35 -10.48 -1.41
C GLN A 100 -1.95 -11.69 -2.26
N VAL A 101 -2.51 -12.85 -1.99
CA VAL A 101 -2.36 -14.01 -2.87
C VAL A 101 -2.90 -13.69 -4.28
N GLY A 102 -2.49 -14.45 -5.30
CA GLY A 102 -3.00 -14.22 -6.66
C GLY A 102 -4.52 -14.40 -6.75
N ASN A 103 -5.15 -13.66 -7.66
CA ASN A 103 -6.61 -13.63 -7.84
C ASN A 103 -7.31 -15.01 -7.79
N PRO A 104 -6.80 -16.09 -8.44
CA PRO A 104 -7.44 -17.40 -8.38
C PRO A 104 -7.48 -18.05 -7.00
N TYR A 105 -6.69 -17.55 -6.06
CA TYR A 105 -6.53 -18.14 -4.73
C TYR A 105 -7.23 -17.36 -3.63
N ILE A 106 -7.71 -16.14 -3.91
CA ILE A 106 -8.42 -15.31 -2.93
C ILE A 106 -9.72 -16.00 -2.48
N GLY A 107 -9.91 -16.12 -1.17
CA GLY A 107 -11.06 -16.78 -0.55
C GLY A 107 -10.97 -18.30 -0.51
N ARG A 108 -9.76 -18.88 -0.61
CA ARG A 108 -9.53 -20.32 -0.62
C ARG A 108 -8.65 -20.84 0.52
N ASP A 109 -8.40 -19.99 1.52
CA ASP A 109 -7.50 -20.28 2.64
C ASP A 109 -6.10 -20.72 2.17
N SER A 110 -5.59 -20.02 1.15
CA SER A 110 -4.31 -20.31 0.51
C SER A 110 -3.14 -19.96 1.45
N PHE A 111 -1.96 -20.48 1.15
CA PHE A 111 -0.76 -20.20 1.94
C PHE A 111 -0.51 -18.68 2.05
N GLN A 112 -0.42 -18.18 3.29
CA GLN A 112 -0.26 -16.76 3.62
C GLN A 112 -1.39 -15.85 3.10
N GLU A 113 -2.59 -16.39 2.91
CA GLU A 113 -3.78 -15.58 2.72
C GLU A 113 -4.30 -15.06 4.06
N ALA A 114 -4.79 -13.84 4.09
CA ALA A 114 -5.57 -13.28 5.18
C ALA A 114 -6.60 -12.31 4.62
N ASP A 115 -7.76 -12.20 5.26
CA ASP A 115 -8.73 -11.14 4.97
C ASP A 115 -8.25 -9.81 5.57
N VAL A 116 -7.28 -9.19 4.88
CA VAL A 116 -6.67 -7.94 5.32
C VAL A 116 -7.70 -6.83 5.45
N SER A 117 -8.65 -6.76 4.50
CA SER A 117 -9.73 -5.78 4.54
C SER A 117 -10.64 -5.96 5.76
N GLY A 118 -11.07 -7.19 6.04
CA GLY A 118 -11.88 -7.48 7.22
C GLY A 118 -11.16 -7.17 8.54
N ILE A 119 -9.87 -7.52 8.62
CA ILE A 119 -9.05 -7.27 9.82
C ILE A 119 -8.83 -5.77 10.05
N THR A 120 -8.59 -4.98 9.01
CA THR A 120 -8.21 -3.57 9.12
C THR A 120 -9.38 -2.59 8.99
N CYS A 121 -10.56 -3.06 8.56
CA CYS A 121 -11.76 -2.22 8.39
C CYS A 121 -12.06 -1.32 9.61
N PRO A 122 -12.07 -1.82 10.86
CA PRO A 122 -12.42 -0.99 12.03
C PRO A 122 -11.34 0.03 12.43
N ILE A 123 -10.15 -0.07 11.89
CA ILE A 123 -8.98 0.75 12.26
C ILE A 123 -8.44 1.59 11.09
N THR A 124 -9.19 1.72 10.00
CA THR A 124 -8.81 2.47 8.81
C THR A 124 -9.92 3.41 8.35
N LYS A 125 -9.57 4.40 7.57
CA LYS A 125 -10.55 5.25 6.89
C LYS A 125 -11.16 4.55 5.68
N TYR A 126 -10.36 3.75 4.98
CA TYR A 126 -10.79 2.98 3.82
C TYR A 126 -9.85 1.81 3.52
N ASN A 127 -10.39 0.79 2.85
CA ASN A 127 -9.65 -0.37 2.37
C ASN A 127 -9.96 -0.62 0.90
N TYR A 128 -8.93 -0.96 0.14
CA TYR A 128 -9.06 -1.42 -1.23
C TYR A 128 -8.51 -2.84 -1.34
N LEU A 129 -9.22 -3.70 -2.07
CA LEU A 129 -8.68 -4.95 -2.61
C LEU A 129 -8.58 -4.82 -4.13
N VAL A 130 -7.36 -4.64 -4.62
CA VAL A 130 -7.08 -4.40 -6.04
C VAL A 130 -6.84 -5.73 -6.75
N LYS A 131 -7.71 -6.04 -7.71
CA LYS A 131 -7.70 -7.29 -8.50
C LYS A 131 -7.31 -7.09 -9.96
N ARG A 132 -7.17 -5.85 -10.43
CA ARG A 132 -6.81 -5.49 -11.80
C ARG A 132 -5.82 -4.35 -11.81
N ALA A 133 -4.80 -4.45 -12.66
CA ALA A 133 -3.71 -3.48 -12.70
C ALA A 133 -4.18 -2.07 -13.13
N GLU A 134 -5.16 -2.01 -14.03
CA GLU A 134 -5.74 -0.76 -14.54
C GLU A 134 -6.43 0.09 -13.45
N GLU A 135 -6.76 -0.52 -12.31
CA GLU A 135 -7.36 0.19 -11.18
C GLU A 135 -6.32 0.93 -10.32
N LEU A 136 -5.06 0.51 -10.37
CA LEU A 136 -4.00 1.04 -9.51
C LEU A 136 -3.87 2.56 -9.55
N PRO A 137 -3.81 3.25 -10.71
CA PRO A 137 -3.63 4.69 -10.73
C PRO A 137 -4.74 5.43 -9.99
N ARG A 138 -6.00 5.01 -10.21
CA ARG A 138 -7.17 5.58 -9.53
C ARG A 138 -7.14 5.29 -8.04
N VAL A 139 -6.92 4.04 -7.66
CA VAL A 139 -6.91 3.61 -6.24
C VAL A 139 -5.82 4.33 -5.46
N ILE A 140 -4.61 4.47 -6.01
CA ILE A 140 -3.52 5.19 -5.37
C ILE A 140 -3.91 6.65 -5.14
N ARG A 141 -4.43 7.31 -6.18
CA ARG A 141 -4.86 8.71 -6.08
C ARG A 141 -5.93 8.91 -5.00
N GLU A 142 -6.95 8.03 -4.98
CA GLU A 142 -8.02 8.04 -3.98
C GLU A 142 -7.48 7.76 -2.57
N ALA A 143 -6.60 6.76 -2.40
CA ALA A 143 -6.03 6.39 -1.11
C ALA A 143 -5.28 7.57 -0.46
N PHE A 144 -4.44 8.27 -1.21
CA PHE A 144 -3.73 9.45 -0.70
C PHE A 144 -4.67 10.62 -0.41
N PHE A 145 -5.69 10.82 -1.22
CA PHE A 145 -6.71 11.83 -0.95
C PHE A 145 -7.46 11.54 0.34
N ILE A 146 -7.97 10.30 0.50
CA ILE A 146 -8.71 9.87 1.69
C ILE A 146 -7.83 9.97 2.94
N ALA A 147 -6.56 9.54 2.85
CA ALA A 147 -5.65 9.59 3.99
C ALA A 147 -5.45 11.02 4.53
N ARG A 148 -5.43 12.02 3.65
CA ARG A 148 -5.14 13.44 3.99
C ARG A 148 -6.36 14.28 4.33
N THR A 149 -7.54 13.96 3.79
CA THR A 149 -8.72 14.85 3.85
C THR A 149 -9.61 14.58 5.05
N GLY A 150 -10.29 15.63 5.52
CA GLY A 150 -11.09 15.57 6.74
C GLY A 150 -10.20 15.27 7.95
N ARG A 151 -10.64 14.36 8.83
CA ARG A 151 -9.75 13.79 9.86
C ARG A 151 -8.73 12.88 9.15
N PRO A 152 -7.43 13.18 9.18
CA PRO A 152 -6.43 12.30 8.58
C PRO A 152 -6.44 10.90 9.20
N GLY A 153 -5.93 9.93 8.47
CA GLY A 153 -5.86 8.56 9.00
C GLY A 153 -5.39 7.55 7.96
N PRO A 154 -5.24 6.29 8.37
CA PRO A 154 -4.69 5.24 7.53
C PRO A 154 -5.69 4.73 6.47
N VAL A 155 -5.13 4.38 5.31
CA VAL A 155 -5.80 3.65 4.23
C VAL A 155 -4.97 2.43 3.87
N VAL A 156 -5.62 1.29 3.66
CA VAL A 156 -4.96 0.06 3.21
C VAL A 156 -5.30 -0.18 1.74
N VAL A 157 -4.28 -0.52 0.96
CA VAL A 157 -4.39 -0.93 -0.44
C VAL A 157 -3.80 -2.33 -0.57
N ASP A 158 -4.66 -3.34 -0.51
CA ASP A 158 -4.30 -4.74 -0.63
C ASP A 158 -4.32 -5.15 -2.11
N ILE A 159 -3.21 -5.67 -2.64
CA ILE A 159 -3.00 -5.85 -4.08
C ILE A 159 -2.71 -7.31 -4.35
N ALA A 160 -3.53 -7.95 -5.19
CA ALA A 160 -3.29 -9.32 -5.61
C ALA A 160 -1.94 -9.46 -6.32
N LYS A 161 -1.21 -10.54 -6.04
CA LYS A 161 0.17 -10.77 -6.51
C LYS A 161 0.33 -10.68 -8.03
N ASP A 162 -0.62 -11.21 -8.77
CA ASP A 162 -0.64 -11.18 -10.23
C ASP A 162 -0.85 -9.77 -10.81
N VAL A 163 -1.49 -8.87 -10.08
CA VAL A 163 -1.65 -7.46 -10.44
C VAL A 163 -0.30 -6.74 -10.52
N PHE A 164 0.64 -7.04 -9.64
CA PHE A 164 1.98 -6.44 -9.69
C PHE A 164 2.74 -6.76 -10.98
N ALA A 165 2.52 -7.95 -11.56
CA ALA A 165 3.19 -8.38 -12.78
C ALA A 165 2.43 -8.03 -14.07
N ALA A 166 1.13 -7.75 -13.98
CA ALA A 166 0.29 -7.46 -15.13
C ALA A 166 0.68 -6.13 -15.79
N GLU A 167 0.86 -6.15 -17.10
CA GLU A 167 1.16 -4.95 -17.90
C GLU A 167 -0.12 -4.28 -18.40
N PHE A 168 -0.15 -2.96 -18.37
CA PHE A 168 -1.27 -2.17 -18.86
C PHE A 168 -0.83 -0.77 -19.31
N ASP A 169 -1.71 -0.07 -20.02
CA ASP A 169 -1.46 1.31 -20.42
C ASP A 169 -1.70 2.25 -19.25
N TYR A 170 -0.60 2.75 -18.66
CA TYR A 170 -0.62 3.58 -17.47
C TYR A 170 -0.95 5.03 -17.77
N GLU A 171 -1.98 5.51 -17.12
CA GLU A 171 -2.36 6.93 -17.07
C GLU A 171 -2.72 7.29 -15.63
N TYR A 172 -2.11 8.35 -15.08
CA TYR A 172 -2.40 8.79 -13.72
C TYR A 172 -3.47 9.88 -13.72
N PRO A 173 -4.59 9.71 -12.97
CA PRO A 173 -5.72 10.62 -13.04
C PRO A 173 -5.40 11.98 -12.40
N GLU A 174 -5.73 13.06 -13.11
CA GLU A 174 -5.60 14.42 -12.58
C GLU A 174 -6.68 14.76 -11.56
N LYS A 175 -7.88 14.25 -11.77
CA LYS A 175 -9.06 14.50 -10.92
C LYS A 175 -9.47 13.26 -10.14
N ILE A 176 -9.99 13.49 -8.92
CA ILE A 176 -10.55 12.43 -8.09
C ILE A 176 -12.07 12.48 -8.24
N HIS A 177 -12.66 11.31 -8.48
CA HIS A 177 -14.10 11.11 -8.46
C HIS A 177 -14.41 10.09 -7.35
N LEU A 178 -14.55 10.57 -6.10
CA LEU A 178 -15.07 9.74 -5.02
C LEU A 178 -16.56 9.50 -5.26
N ARG A 179 -16.96 8.24 -5.24
CA ARG A 179 -18.37 7.81 -5.33
C ARG A 179 -18.96 7.66 -3.95
#